data_23aeb8e7f8fc89736c42df3b4cf395f8
#
_entry.id   23aeb8e7f8fc89736c42df3b4cf395f8
#
_cell.length_a   1.000
_cell.length_b   1.000
_cell.length_c   1.000
_cell.angle_alpha   90.00
_cell.angle_beta   90.00
_cell.angle_gamma   90.00
#
_symmetry.space_group_name_H-M   'P 1'
#
loop_
_entity.id
_entity.type
_entity.pdbx_description
1 polymer ?
#
loop_
_entity_poly.entity_id
_entity_poly.type
_entity_poly.pdbx_seq_one_letter_code
_entity_poly.pdbx_strand_id
1 'polypeptide(L)'
;MKKEETFDYLVKEVAKKFEGKVNEEYMKNAIGSKNGLIEKGEIKIYISEVHRHNGTEENVNYKIEIYRRPSPNRGSLIEICKVKVPFGASEKVMNNRIAKLYIN
;
A
#
# COMPACT_ATOMS: atom_id res chain seq x y z
N MET A 1 1.67 2.57 18.18
CA MET A 1 0.44 2.58 17.35
C MET A 1 -0.08 1.16 17.19
N LYS A 2 -1.37 0.94 17.34
CA LYS A 2 -1.97 -0.38 17.18
C LYS A 2 -1.97 -0.79 15.70
N LYS A 3 -2.05 -2.10 15.46
CA LYS A 3 -2.00 -2.66 14.11
C LYS A 3 -3.04 -2.06 13.16
N GLU A 4 -4.29 -1.95 13.61
CA GLU A 4 -5.37 -1.39 12.80
C GLU A 4 -5.14 0.10 12.51
N GLU A 5 -4.65 0.83 13.50
CA GLU A 5 -4.33 2.25 13.34
C GLU A 5 -3.20 2.45 12.33
N THR A 6 -2.21 1.53 12.33
CA THR A 6 -1.10 1.59 11.39
C THR A 6 -1.58 1.47 9.96
N PHE A 7 -2.45 0.49 9.69
CA PHE A 7 -3.01 0.28 8.35
C PHE A 7 -3.81 1.50 7.89
N ASP A 8 -4.71 1.98 8.75
CA ASP A 8 -5.56 3.13 8.43
C ASP A 8 -4.72 4.38 8.18
N TYR A 9 -3.67 4.56 8.98
CA TYR A 9 -2.75 5.68 8.81
C TYR A 9 -2.06 5.63 7.45
N LEU A 10 -1.56 4.47 7.06
CA LEU A 10 -0.89 4.29 5.77
C LEU A 10 -1.84 4.59 4.61
N VAL A 11 -3.05 4.04 4.65
CA VAL A 11 -4.05 4.26 3.61
C VAL A 11 -4.36 5.75 3.47
N LYS A 12 -4.63 6.39 4.59
CA LYS A 12 -4.99 7.81 4.62
C LYS A 12 -3.85 8.69 4.10
N GLU A 13 -2.63 8.47 4.57
CA GLU A 13 -1.50 9.33 4.20
C GLU A 13 -1.04 9.09 2.77
N VAL A 14 -1.11 7.88 2.28
CA VAL A 14 -0.77 7.58 0.88
C VAL A 14 -1.82 8.20 -0.06
N ALA A 15 -3.10 8.06 0.28
CA ALA A 15 -4.17 8.67 -0.52
C ALA A 15 -4.02 10.18 -0.57
N LYS A 16 -3.68 10.79 0.55
CA LYS A 16 -3.47 12.23 0.64
C LYS A 16 -2.27 12.69 -0.19
N LYS A 17 -1.16 11.96 -0.12
CA LYS A 17 0.05 12.31 -0.86
C LYS A 17 -0.18 12.38 -2.36
N PHE A 18 -0.91 11.44 -2.90
CA PHE A 18 -1.13 11.33 -4.34
C PHE A 18 -2.48 11.86 -4.80
N GLU A 19 -3.27 12.40 -3.87
CA GLU A 19 -4.62 12.86 -4.15
C GLU A 19 -5.45 11.76 -4.80
N GLY A 20 -5.27 10.54 -4.30
CA GLY A 20 -5.97 9.37 -4.81
C GLY A 20 -7.26 9.09 -4.05
N LYS A 21 -8.08 8.24 -4.63
CA LYS A 21 -9.36 7.84 -4.04
C LYS A 21 -9.23 6.43 -3.46
N VAL A 22 -9.61 6.28 -2.20
CA VAL A 22 -9.63 4.96 -1.55
C VAL A 22 -10.79 4.14 -2.12
N ASN A 23 -10.51 2.91 -2.54
CA ASN A 23 -11.55 1.99 -3.01
C ASN A 23 -12.11 1.24 -1.80
N GLU A 24 -13.22 1.74 -1.27
CA GLU A 24 -13.84 1.19 -0.07
C GLU A 24 -14.35 -0.23 -0.28
N GLU A 25 -14.86 -0.52 -1.46
CA GLU A 25 -15.39 -1.84 -1.78
C GLU A 25 -14.28 -2.89 -1.79
N TYR A 26 -13.13 -2.56 -2.35
CA TYR A 26 -11.97 -3.44 -2.35
C TYR A 26 -11.54 -3.78 -0.92
N MET A 27 -11.47 -2.77 -0.06
CA MET A 27 -11.08 -2.96 1.33
C MET A 27 -12.08 -3.80 2.10
N LYS A 28 -13.36 -3.59 1.80
CA LYS A 28 -14.44 -4.32 2.45
C LYS A 28 -14.43 -5.81 2.09
N ASN A 29 -14.00 -6.14 0.88
CA ASN A 29 -13.99 -7.51 0.40
C ASN A 29 -12.71 -8.28 0.76
N ALA A 30 -11.73 -7.62 1.36
CA ALA A 30 -10.53 -8.30 1.82
C ALA A 30 -10.84 -9.10 3.08
N ILE A 31 -10.65 -10.42 2.99
CA ILE A 31 -10.95 -11.34 4.08
C ILE A 31 -9.65 -11.92 4.63
N GLY A 32 -9.49 -11.87 5.94
CA GLY A 32 -8.37 -12.51 6.63
C GLY A 32 -7.08 -11.72 6.66
N SER A 33 -6.97 -10.63 5.91
CA SER A 33 -5.80 -9.76 5.94
C SER A 33 -6.19 -8.34 5.59
N LYS A 34 -5.33 -7.40 5.97
CA LYS A 34 -5.53 -5.99 5.66
C LYS A 34 -5.02 -5.71 4.25
N ASN A 35 -5.92 -5.30 3.38
CA ASN A 35 -5.59 -4.95 2.00
C ASN A 35 -6.31 -3.67 1.61
N GLY A 36 -5.58 -2.72 1.07
CA GLY A 36 -6.13 -1.45 0.63
C GLY A 36 -5.79 -1.17 -0.82
N LEU A 37 -6.64 -0.41 -1.47
CA LEU A 37 -6.44 0.03 -2.85
C LEU A 37 -6.77 1.51 -2.95
N ILE A 38 -5.83 2.27 -3.49
CA ILE A 38 -6.01 3.69 -3.76
C ILE A 38 -5.87 3.87 -5.26
N GLU A 39 -6.79 4.59 -5.86
CA GLU A 39 -6.83 4.76 -7.31
C GLU A 39 -6.73 6.24 -7.70
N LYS A 40 -5.95 6.51 -8.73
CA LYS A 40 -5.87 7.84 -9.34
C LYS A 40 -5.65 7.65 -10.83
N GLY A 41 -6.73 7.78 -11.62
CA GLY A 41 -6.64 7.51 -13.06
C GLY A 41 -6.18 6.10 -13.32
N GLU A 42 -5.10 5.96 -14.08
CA GLU A 42 -4.50 4.64 -14.38
C GLU A 42 -3.55 4.14 -13.31
N ILE A 43 -3.35 4.91 -12.24
CA ILE A 43 -2.46 4.52 -11.15
C ILE A 43 -3.26 3.71 -10.12
N LYS A 44 -2.68 2.59 -9.71
CA LYS A 44 -3.22 1.71 -8.67
C LYS A 44 -2.18 1.58 -7.57
N ILE A 45 -2.56 1.89 -6.34
CA ILE A 45 -1.67 1.79 -5.19
C ILE A 45 -2.25 0.76 -4.23
N TYR A 46 -1.50 -0.33 -4.03
CA TYR A 46 -1.91 -1.41 -3.13
C TYR A 46 -1.13 -1.33 -1.84
N ILE A 47 -1.86 -1.41 -0.73
CA ILE A 47 -1.26 -1.51 0.61
C ILE A 47 -1.69 -2.85 1.16
N SER A 48 -0.75 -3.76 1.33
CA SER A 48 -1.04 -5.14 1.71
C SER A 48 -0.32 -5.53 2.99
N GLU A 49 -1.03 -6.22 3.86
CA GLU A 49 -0.44 -6.82 5.05
C GLU A 49 0.41 -8.00 4.64
N VAL A 50 1.62 -8.06 5.16
CA VAL A 50 2.55 -9.16 4.88
C VAL A 50 2.41 -10.21 5.96
N HIS A 51 2.06 -11.43 5.56
CA HIS A 51 2.02 -12.57 6.46
C HIS A 51 3.37 -13.28 6.42
N ARG A 52 3.91 -13.54 7.60
CA ARG A 52 5.19 -14.24 7.70
C ARG A 52 4.98 -15.73 7.49
N HIS A 53 5.65 -16.27 6.50
CA HIS A 53 5.71 -17.71 6.29
C HIS A 53 7.18 -18.10 6.19
N ASN A 54 7.58 -19.07 6.99
CA ASN A 54 8.93 -19.64 6.94
C ASN A 54 10.06 -18.63 7.17
N GLY A 55 9.78 -17.52 7.86
CA GLY A 55 10.77 -16.53 8.23
C GLY A 55 11.35 -15.71 7.07
N THR A 56 10.72 -15.73 5.91
CA THR A 56 11.26 -15.09 4.71
C THR A 56 11.05 -13.58 4.62
N GLU A 57 10.11 -13.04 5.37
CA GLU A 57 9.82 -11.59 5.35
C GLU A 57 9.91 -11.03 6.75
N GLU A 58 11.05 -11.25 7.40
CA GLU A 58 11.24 -10.75 8.76
C GLU A 58 11.16 -9.23 8.81
N ASN A 59 10.51 -8.73 9.87
CA ASN A 59 10.37 -7.31 10.15
C ASN A 59 9.58 -6.48 9.13
N VAL A 60 8.89 -7.14 8.19
CA VAL A 60 8.00 -6.44 7.28
C VAL A 60 6.56 -6.63 7.74
N ASN A 61 5.83 -5.52 7.91
CA ASN A 61 4.43 -5.54 8.30
C ASN A 61 3.51 -5.28 7.11
N TYR A 62 3.83 -4.28 6.31
CA TYR A 62 3.04 -3.91 5.13
C TYR A 62 3.93 -3.67 3.94
N LYS A 63 3.37 -3.87 2.75
CA LYS A 63 3.98 -3.48 1.49
C LYS A 63 3.09 -2.43 0.83
N ILE A 64 3.72 -1.41 0.26
CA ILE A 64 3.02 -0.40 -0.53
C ILE A 64 3.56 -0.52 -1.95
N GLU A 65 2.70 -0.86 -2.88
CA GLU A 65 3.09 -1.10 -4.27
C GLU A 65 2.31 -0.18 -5.20
N ILE A 66 3.00 0.53 -6.07
CA ILE A 66 2.38 1.44 -7.02
C ILE A 66 2.54 0.87 -8.42
N TYR A 67 1.43 0.78 -9.13
CA TYR A 67 1.36 0.25 -10.49
C TYR A 67 0.70 1.23 -11.42
N ARG A 68 1.07 1.16 -12.69
CA ARG A 68 0.42 1.90 -13.77
C ARG A 68 -0.15 0.91 -14.77
N ARG A 69 -1.37 1.16 -15.22
CA ARG A 69 -1.96 0.43 -16.33
C ARG A 69 -1.57 1.15 -17.61
N PRO A 70 -0.73 0.56 -18.47
CA PRO A 70 -0.21 1.25 -19.65
C PRO A 70 -1.27 1.49 -20.73
N SER A 71 -2.33 0.67 -20.74
CA SER A 71 -3.43 0.79 -21.70
C SER A 71 -4.69 0.18 -21.09
N PRO A 72 -5.87 0.79 -21.34
CA PRO A 72 -7.13 0.21 -20.85
C PRO A 72 -7.40 -1.19 -21.39
N ASN A 73 -6.83 -1.51 -22.55
CA ASN A 73 -7.06 -2.79 -23.22
C ASN A 73 -6.04 -3.87 -22.86
N ARG A 74 -5.01 -3.51 -22.12
CA ARG A 74 -4.02 -4.47 -21.65
C ARG A 74 -4.22 -4.71 -20.18
N GLY A 75 -4.39 -5.96 -19.79
CA GLY A 75 -4.64 -6.32 -18.40
C GLY A 75 -3.44 -6.23 -17.49
N SER A 76 -2.22 -6.12 -18.06
CA SER A 76 -0.99 -6.12 -17.26
C SER A 76 -0.70 -4.77 -16.63
N LEU A 77 -0.41 -4.79 -15.33
CA LEU A 77 0.04 -3.61 -14.61
C LEU A 77 1.57 -3.56 -14.61
N ILE A 78 2.12 -2.37 -14.69
CA ILE A 78 3.57 -2.17 -14.63
C ILE A 78 3.90 -1.56 -13.27
N GLU A 79 4.78 -2.22 -12.54
CA GLU A 79 5.21 -1.74 -11.23
C GLU A 79 6.07 -0.49 -11.39
N ILE A 80 5.71 0.55 -10.64
CA ILE A 80 6.46 1.80 -10.61
C ILE A 80 7.43 1.80 -9.45
N CYS A 81 6.91 1.51 -8.24
CA CYS A 81 7.75 1.41 -7.05
C CYS A 81 7.11 0.52 -6.00
N LYS A 82 7.92 0.09 -5.07
CA LYS A 82 7.52 -0.77 -3.98
C LYS A 82 8.30 -0.37 -2.73
N VAL A 83 7.59 -0.19 -1.63
CA VAL A 83 8.18 0.18 -0.36
C VAL A 83 7.66 -0.78 0.72
N LYS A 84 8.54 -1.20 1.61
CA LYS A 84 8.19 -2.06 2.74
C LYS A 84 8.13 -1.24 4.02
N VAL A 85 7.11 -1.50 4.82
CA VAL A 85 6.94 -0.86 6.13
C VAL A 85 7.29 -1.88 7.21
N PRO A 86 8.27 -1.59 8.08
CA PRO A 86 8.71 -2.57 9.07
C PRO A 86 7.69 -2.77 10.18
N PHE A 87 7.81 -3.90 10.84
CA PHE A 87 7.00 -4.24 12.00
C PHE A 87 7.26 -3.25 13.12
N GLY A 88 6.19 -2.78 13.76
CA GLY A 88 6.33 -1.83 14.87
C GLY A 88 6.80 -0.44 14.45
N ALA A 89 6.63 -0.08 13.17
CA ALA A 89 7.05 1.23 12.68
C ALA A 89 6.37 2.37 13.44
N SER A 90 7.19 3.35 13.86
CA SER A 90 6.69 4.58 14.43
C SER A 90 6.10 5.45 13.31
N GLU A 91 5.38 6.49 13.70
CA GLU A 91 4.83 7.45 12.73
C GLU A 91 5.96 8.06 11.88
N LYS A 92 7.09 8.37 12.50
CA LYS A 92 8.25 8.91 11.81
C LYS A 92 8.78 7.94 10.74
N VAL A 93 8.89 6.66 11.09
CA VAL A 93 9.35 5.64 10.13
C VAL A 93 8.35 5.48 9.00
N MET A 94 7.06 5.43 9.30
CA MET A 94 6.03 5.34 8.28
C MET A 94 6.09 6.53 7.31
N ASN A 95 6.24 7.74 7.84
CA ASN A 95 6.34 8.94 7.01
C ASN A 95 7.57 8.90 6.10
N ASN A 96 8.69 8.38 6.61
CA ASN A 96 9.90 8.22 5.81
C ASN A 96 9.70 7.24 4.67
N ARG A 97 8.95 6.17 4.91
CA ARG A 97 8.66 5.17 3.87
C ARG A 97 7.70 5.74 2.83
N ILE A 98 6.66 6.46 3.27
CA ILE A 98 5.72 7.11 2.37
C ILE A 98 6.43 8.15 1.50
N ALA A 99 7.40 8.86 2.07
CA ALA A 99 8.19 9.87 1.34
C ALA A 99 8.97 9.26 0.17
N LYS A 100 9.27 7.96 0.21
CA LYS A 100 9.99 7.27 -0.86
C LYS A 100 9.11 6.84 -2.02
N LEU A 101 7.80 6.92 -1.86
CA LEU A 101 6.87 6.57 -2.94
C LEU A 101 6.85 7.64 -4.01
N TYR A 102 6.75 7.21 -5.27
CA TYR A 102 6.68 8.14 -6.40
C TYR A 102 5.83 7.56 -7.53
N ILE A 103 5.35 8.45 -8.38
CA ILE A 103 4.59 8.11 -9.59
C ILE A 103 5.30 8.76 -10.78
N ASN A 104 5.75 7.96 -11.72
CA ASN A 104 6.36 8.46 -12.96
C ASN A 104 5.77 7.77 -14.16
#